data_83002bb1f75c748bb0e35e47a23f4293
#
_entry.id   83002bb1f75c748bb0e35e47a23f4293
#
_cell.length_a   1.000
_cell.length_b   1.000
_cell.length_c   1.000
_cell.angle_alpha   90.00
_cell.angle_beta   90.00
_cell.angle_gamma   90.00
#
_symmetry.space_group_name_H-M   'P 1'
#
loop_
_entity.id
_entity.type
_entity.pdbx_description
1 polymer ?
#
loop_
_entity_poly.entity_id
_entity_poly.type
_entity_poly.pdbx_seq_one_letter_code
_entity_poly.pdbx_strand_id
1 'polypeptide(L)'
;MVLDKKFGTPLITNDGVTIAKEIELPDPFENMGAQIVKEVSTKTNDVAGDGTTTATLLAQAIIREGLKNLAAGANPMIMKRGIAKATAAAIDAIKENSKPVNGTEDIARVGAVSSGDETIGKLIAEAMEKVSHDGVITVEESKTAETYSEVVEGMQFDRGYIAPYMVTDTEKMEAVLDDAAILITDKKISSIQELLPILEQVVQSGKKLLIVAEDVEGDALSTLIVNKLRGTLNVCCVKAPGFGDRRKEMLQDMAVLTGGTVISSDLGYELKEATADMLGHARQVKVNKDTTIIVDGSGEAQAIKDRVAQIRSQIEATTSDYDREKLQERLAKLAGGVAIIRVGAATESEMKEKKLRIEDALNATRAAVEEGIVAG
;
A
#
# COMPACT_ATOMS: atom_id res chain seq x y z
N MET A 1 0.39 -0.17 25.83
CA MET A 1 1.81 -0.28 26.26
C MET A 1 2.51 1.05 25.98
N VAL A 2 3.55 1.38 26.72
CA VAL A 2 4.38 2.59 26.48
C VAL A 2 5.74 2.08 25.98
N LEU A 3 6.11 2.46 24.77
CA LEU A 3 7.38 2.10 24.16
C LEU A 3 8.32 3.30 24.23
N ASP A 4 9.52 3.07 24.79
CA ASP A 4 10.55 4.10 24.87
C ASP A 4 11.18 4.28 23.47
N LYS A 5 11.29 5.51 23.02
CA LYS A 5 11.97 5.86 21.78
C LYS A 5 13.29 6.54 22.14
N LYS A 6 14.40 6.07 21.57
CA LYS A 6 15.74 6.68 21.79
C LYS A 6 15.75 8.19 21.46
N PHE A 7 14.88 8.63 20.58
CA PHE A 7 14.67 10.02 20.22
C PHE A 7 13.18 10.33 20.09
N GLY A 8 12.71 11.41 20.69
CA GLY A 8 11.31 11.86 20.64
C GLY A 8 10.48 11.48 21.87
N THR A 9 9.16 11.58 21.74
CA THR A 9 8.22 11.20 22.80
C THR A 9 7.98 9.69 22.81
N PRO A 10 7.75 9.07 24.00
CA PRO A 10 7.37 7.67 24.06
C PRO A 10 6.12 7.38 23.22
N LEU A 11 6.10 6.24 22.53
CA LEU A 11 4.95 5.80 21.77
C LEU A 11 3.99 5.02 22.69
N ILE A 12 2.73 5.44 22.73
CA ILE A 12 1.66 4.72 23.41
C ILE A 12 0.87 3.96 22.35
N THR A 13 0.86 2.64 22.44
CA THR A 13 0.14 1.80 21.48
C THR A 13 -0.33 0.50 22.11
N ASN A 14 -1.39 -0.08 21.54
CA ASN A 14 -1.86 -1.44 21.80
C ASN A 14 -1.65 -2.37 20.59
N ASP A 15 -1.14 -1.84 19.50
CA ASP A 15 -0.83 -2.63 18.31
C ASP A 15 0.28 -3.64 18.58
N GLY A 16 -0.04 -4.92 18.34
CA GLY A 16 0.86 -6.04 18.64
C GLY A 16 2.08 -6.10 17.74
N VAL A 17 1.99 -5.68 16.46
CA VAL A 17 3.14 -5.69 15.56
C VAL A 17 4.13 -4.60 15.91
N THR A 18 3.65 -3.40 16.23
CA THR A 18 4.49 -2.29 16.68
C THR A 18 5.21 -2.64 17.98
N ILE A 19 4.50 -3.26 18.94
CA ILE A 19 5.11 -3.72 20.20
C ILE A 19 6.16 -4.81 19.93
N ALA A 20 5.85 -5.81 19.08
CA ALA A 20 6.77 -6.89 18.78
C ALA A 20 8.07 -6.40 18.12
N LYS A 21 7.99 -5.41 17.21
CA LYS A 21 9.15 -4.85 16.51
C LYS A 21 10.17 -4.19 17.47
N GLU A 22 9.72 -3.63 18.58
CA GLU A 22 10.58 -2.95 19.58
C GLU A 22 11.26 -3.90 20.57
N ILE A 23 10.90 -5.20 20.57
CA ILE A 23 11.50 -6.18 21.51
C ILE A 23 12.93 -6.49 21.07
N GLU A 24 13.90 -6.14 21.90
CA GLU A 24 15.31 -6.54 21.79
C GLU A 24 15.78 -7.16 23.10
N LEU A 25 16.48 -8.31 23.01
CA LEU A 25 17.03 -8.99 24.16
C LEU A 25 18.54 -8.79 24.21
N PRO A 26 19.12 -8.63 25.42
CA PRO A 26 20.56 -8.40 25.58
C PRO A 26 21.42 -9.59 25.12
N ASP A 27 20.94 -10.84 25.33
CA ASP A 27 21.65 -12.02 24.89
C ASP A 27 21.44 -12.25 23.38
N PRO A 28 22.52 -12.38 22.58
CA PRO A 28 22.40 -12.54 21.13
C PRO A 28 21.66 -13.81 20.68
N PHE A 29 21.75 -14.92 21.44
CA PHE A 29 21.08 -16.17 21.10
C PHE A 29 19.60 -16.08 21.42
N GLU A 30 19.23 -15.54 22.57
CA GLU A 30 17.84 -15.28 22.92
C GLU A 30 17.22 -14.30 21.93
N ASN A 31 17.96 -13.26 21.53
CA ASN A 31 17.51 -12.27 20.57
C ASN A 31 17.26 -12.87 19.17
N MET A 32 18.04 -13.85 18.72
CA MET A 32 17.74 -14.59 17.48
C MET A 32 16.37 -15.27 17.55
N GLY A 33 16.03 -15.89 18.71
CA GLY A 33 14.72 -16.46 18.94
C GLY A 33 13.59 -15.41 18.88
N ALA A 34 13.82 -14.27 19.54
CA ALA A 34 12.88 -13.16 19.51
C ALA A 34 12.63 -12.62 18.07
N GLN A 35 13.69 -12.50 17.25
CA GLN A 35 13.56 -12.06 15.86
C GLN A 35 12.70 -13.02 15.02
N ILE A 36 12.85 -14.35 15.21
CA ILE A 36 12.03 -15.35 14.51
C ILE A 36 10.55 -15.23 14.93
N VAL A 37 10.28 -15.00 16.22
CA VAL A 37 8.90 -14.84 16.71
C VAL A 37 8.27 -13.52 16.23
N LYS A 38 9.05 -12.44 16.11
CA LYS A 38 8.59 -11.18 15.51
C LYS A 38 8.05 -11.36 14.09
N GLU A 39 8.64 -12.26 13.30
CA GLU A 39 8.15 -12.52 11.94
C GLU A 39 6.70 -13.00 11.91
N VAL A 40 6.23 -13.71 12.95
CA VAL A 40 4.84 -14.16 13.03
C VAL A 40 3.91 -12.96 13.10
N SER A 41 4.21 -12.00 13.96
CA SER A 41 3.44 -10.77 14.10
C SER A 41 3.45 -9.94 12.80
N THR A 42 4.61 -9.77 12.19
CA THR A 42 4.78 -8.99 10.95
C THR A 42 4.01 -9.62 9.80
N LYS A 43 4.14 -10.93 9.58
CA LYS A 43 3.40 -11.63 8.51
C LYS A 43 1.89 -11.62 8.72
N THR A 44 1.42 -11.71 9.96
CA THR A 44 -0.02 -11.60 10.26
C THR A 44 -0.53 -10.20 9.94
N ASN A 45 0.24 -9.17 10.29
CA ASN A 45 -0.09 -7.80 9.94
C ASN A 45 -0.14 -7.57 8.42
N ASP A 46 0.84 -8.09 7.69
CA ASP A 46 0.93 -7.94 6.23
C ASP A 46 -0.26 -8.59 5.49
N VAL A 47 -0.84 -9.65 6.05
CA VAL A 47 -1.93 -10.41 5.42
C VAL A 47 -3.30 -9.97 5.91
N ALA A 48 -3.48 -9.76 7.21
CA ALA A 48 -4.79 -9.54 7.82
C ALA A 48 -4.92 -8.17 8.52
N GLY A 49 -3.82 -7.46 8.77
CA GLY A 49 -3.81 -6.15 9.44
C GLY A 49 -4.13 -6.18 10.94
N ASP A 50 -4.72 -7.26 11.45
CA ASP A 50 -5.11 -7.43 12.85
C ASP A 50 -4.80 -8.87 13.32
N GLY A 51 -5.01 -9.14 14.61
CA GLY A 51 -4.75 -10.46 15.21
C GLY A 51 -3.27 -10.76 15.48
N THR A 52 -2.39 -9.79 15.37
CA THR A 52 -0.94 -9.94 15.53
C THR A 52 -0.52 -10.47 16.91
N THR A 53 -1.15 -9.99 17.96
CA THR A 53 -0.96 -10.47 19.35
C THR A 53 -1.41 -11.92 19.51
N THR A 54 -2.57 -12.28 19.00
CA THR A 54 -3.12 -13.63 19.04
C THR A 54 -2.23 -14.62 18.29
N ALA A 55 -1.77 -14.26 17.10
CA ALA A 55 -0.85 -15.07 16.30
C ALA A 55 0.47 -15.34 17.04
N THR A 56 1.02 -14.33 17.71
CA THR A 56 2.24 -14.44 18.50
C THR A 56 2.03 -15.36 19.70
N LEU A 57 0.89 -15.27 20.40
CA LEU A 57 0.51 -16.15 21.50
C LEU A 57 0.35 -17.61 21.05
N LEU A 58 -0.29 -17.83 19.90
CA LEU A 58 -0.42 -19.18 19.31
C LEU A 58 0.93 -19.75 18.92
N ALA A 59 1.82 -18.95 18.33
CA ALA A 59 3.19 -19.38 18.04
C ALA A 59 3.94 -19.80 19.30
N GLN A 60 3.84 -19.02 20.38
CA GLN A 60 4.41 -19.38 21.68
C GLN A 60 3.88 -20.73 22.19
N ALA A 61 2.56 -20.95 22.14
CA ALA A 61 1.94 -22.19 22.58
C ALA A 61 2.42 -23.40 21.77
N ILE A 62 2.48 -23.27 20.43
CA ILE A 62 2.96 -24.32 19.54
C ILE A 62 4.43 -24.64 19.81
N ILE A 63 5.28 -23.63 19.98
CA ILE A 63 6.71 -23.78 20.29
C ILE A 63 6.88 -24.51 21.62
N ARG A 64 6.17 -24.11 22.67
CA ARG A 64 6.25 -24.74 24.00
C ARG A 64 5.89 -26.20 23.97
N GLU A 65 4.81 -26.57 23.29
CA GLU A 65 4.39 -27.99 23.17
C GLU A 65 5.36 -28.75 22.25
N GLY A 66 5.86 -28.14 21.19
CA GLY A 66 6.87 -28.70 20.31
C GLY A 66 8.17 -29.05 21.05
N LEU A 67 8.67 -28.15 21.90
CA LEU A 67 9.89 -28.36 22.69
C LEU A 67 9.76 -29.51 23.66
N LYS A 68 8.60 -29.71 24.29
CA LYS A 68 8.35 -30.86 25.15
C LYS A 68 8.49 -32.20 24.40
N ASN A 69 7.94 -32.24 23.19
CA ASN A 69 8.03 -33.44 22.35
C ASN A 69 9.46 -33.69 21.84
N LEU A 70 10.19 -32.62 21.48
CA LEU A 70 11.61 -32.72 21.09
C LEU A 70 12.46 -33.25 22.26
N ALA A 71 12.26 -32.73 23.47
CA ALA A 71 12.96 -33.20 24.67
C ALA A 71 12.65 -34.70 25.00
N ALA A 72 11.46 -35.16 24.63
CA ALA A 72 11.07 -36.59 24.73
C ALA A 72 11.62 -37.45 23.57
N GLY A 73 12.44 -36.91 22.66
CA GLY A 73 13.09 -37.67 21.57
C GLY A 73 12.29 -37.72 20.28
N ALA A 74 11.25 -36.89 20.10
CA ALA A 74 10.53 -36.84 18.83
C ALA A 74 11.41 -36.30 17.70
N ASN A 75 11.26 -36.88 16.51
CA ASN A 75 12.00 -36.42 15.33
C ASN A 75 11.42 -35.08 14.82
N PRO A 76 12.22 -33.98 14.75
CA PRO A 76 11.75 -32.65 14.36
C PRO A 76 11.20 -32.62 12.94
N MET A 77 11.72 -33.41 12.01
CA MET A 77 11.23 -33.46 10.63
C MET A 77 9.85 -34.10 10.51
N ILE A 78 9.58 -35.13 11.35
CA ILE A 78 8.25 -35.74 11.42
C ILE A 78 7.26 -34.76 12.06
N MET A 79 7.68 -34.11 13.14
CA MET A 79 6.86 -33.10 13.82
C MET A 79 6.50 -31.93 12.89
N LYS A 80 7.45 -31.42 12.11
CA LYS A 80 7.17 -30.38 11.08
C LYS A 80 6.08 -30.83 10.11
N ARG A 81 6.10 -32.07 9.62
CA ARG A 81 5.06 -32.63 8.74
C ARG A 81 3.71 -32.74 9.45
N GLY A 82 3.72 -33.10 10.72
CA GLY A 82 2.52 -33.14 11.56
C GLY A 82 1.89 -31.78 11.73
N ILE A 83 2.69 -30.77 12.07
CA ILE A 83 2.24 -29.35 12.17
C ILE A 83 1.63 -28.88 10.85
N ALA A 84 2.30 -29.14 9.72
CA ALA A 84 1.78 -28.74 8.42
C ALA A 84 0.42 -29.38 8.10
N LYS A 85 0.23 -30.67 8.40
CA LYS A 85 -1.07 -31.35 8.23
C LYS A 85 -2.15 -30.79 9.16
N ALA A 86 -1.81 -30.52 10.41
CA ALA A 86 -2.74 -29.93 11.37
C ALA A 86 -3.16 -28.53 10.96
N THR A 87 -2.22 -27.72 10.46
CA THR A 87 -2.50 -26.37 9.94
C THR A 87 -3.45 -26.43 8.74
N ALA A 88 -3.21 -27.32 7.78
CA ALA A 88 -4.10 -27.48 6.63
C ALA A 88 -5.54 -27.87 7.09
N ALA A 89 -5.68 -28.86 7.97
CA ALA A 89 -6.98 -29.27 8.49
C ALA A 89 -7.68 -28.14 9.28
N ALA A 90 -6.92 -27.32 10.03
CA ALA A 90 -7.48 -26.19 10.76
C ALA A 90 -7.98 -25.10 9.79
N ILE A 91 -7.23 -24.80 8.72
CA ILE A 91 -7.64 -23.86 7.68
C ILE A 91 -8.93 -24.32 7.00
N ASP A 92 -9.02 -25.60 6.62
CA ASP A 92 -10.21 -26.16 5.99
C ASP A 92 -11.43 -26.04 6.94
N ALA A 93 -11.28 -26.38 8.21
CA ALA A 93 -12.34 -26.24 9.21
C ALA A 93 -12.77 -24.77 9.42
N ILE A 94 -11.82 -23.82 9.41
CA ILE A 94 -12.13 -22.40 9.51
C ILE A 94 -12.94 -21.96 8.28
N LYS A 95 -12.55 -22.35 7.07
CA LYS A 95 -13.27 -22.03 5.84
C LYS A 95 -14.69 -22.59 5.81
N GLU A 96 -14.87 -23.84 6.28
CA GLU A 96 -16.21 -24.46 6.37
C GLU A 96 -17.15 -23.74 7.35
N ASN A 97 -16.60 -23.12 8.41
CA ASN A 97 -17.37 -22.37 9.39
C ASN A 97 -17.46 -20.87 9.10
N SER A 98 -16.77 -20.40 8.08
CA SER A 98 -16.77 -18.99 7.71
C SER A 98 -18.13 -18.54 7.19
N LYS A 99 -18.52 -17.33 7.58
CA LYS A 99 -19.72 -16.65 7.07
C LYS A 99 -19.29 -15.45 6.25
N PRO A 100 -19.84 -15.25 5.05
CA PRO A 100 -19.52 -14.08 4.23
C PRO A 100 -19.98 -12.79 4.92
N VAL A 101 -19.21 -11.74 4.75
CA VAL A 101 -19.55 -10.37 5.18
C VAL A 101 -20.36 -9.73 4.06
N ASN A 102 -21.61 -9.36 4.34
CA ASN A 102 -22.51 -8.83 3.33
C ASN A 102 -23.07 -7.46 3.76
N GLY A 103 -22.81 -6.48 2.90
CA GLY A 103 -23.37 -5.14 3.06
C GLY A 103 -22.66 -4.26 4.09
N THR A 104 -23.03 -3.00 4.07
CA THR A 104 -22.38 -1.91 4.84
C THR A 104 -22.46 -2.11 6.35
N GLU A 105 -23.55 -2.74 6.85
CA GLU A 105 -23.73 -2.96 8.29
C GLU A 105 -22.76 -4.00 8.85
N ASP A 106 -22.55 -5.12 8.13
CA ASP A 106 -21.60 -6.15 8.57
C ASP A 106 -20.16 -5.63 8.48
N ILE A 107 -19.83 -4.86 7.43
CA ILE A 107 -18.55 -4.16 7.28
C ILE A 107 -18.31 -3.23 8.48
N ALA A 108 -19.30 -2.43 8.85
CA ALA A 108 -19.21 -1.54 10.00
C ALA A 108 -18.98 -2.29 11.32
N ARG A 109 -19.62 -3.46 11.50
CA ARG A 109 -19.42 -4.31 12.69
C ARG A 109 -18.01 -4.86 12.77
N VAL A 110 -17.45 -5.35 11.66
CA VAL A 110 -16.05 -5.83 11.61
C VAL A 110 -15.10 -4.71 11.98
N GLY A 111 -15.22 -3.54 11.34
CA GLY A 111 -14.39 -2.37 11.63
C GLY A 111 -14.54 -1.89 13.08
N ALA A 112 -15.75 -1.95 13.65
CA ALA A 112 -16.00 -1.59 15.04
C ALA A 112 -15.35 -2.56 16.04
N VAL A 113 -15.39 -3.86 15.77
CA VAL A 113 -14.73 -4.87 16.61
C VAL A 113 -13.22 -4.71 16.61
N SER A 114 -12.62 -4.55 15.43
CA SER A 114 -11.16 -4.41 15.30
C SER A 114 -10.67 -3.09 15.90
N SER A 115 -11.36 -1.97 15.62
CA SER A 115 -10.96 -0.66 16.16
C SER A 115 -11.37 -0.44 17.63
N GLY A 116 -12.32 -1.22 18.16
CA GLY A 116 -12.93 -0.97 19.46
C GLY A 116 -13.81 0.29 19.50
N ASP A 117 -14.23 0.82 18.34
CA ASP A 117 -15.00 2.07 18.21
C ASP A 117 -16.03 1.96 17.07
N GLU A 118 -17.33 2.05 17.43
CA GLU A 118 -18.41 1.96 16.46
C GLU A 118 -18.40 3.10 15.44
N THR A 119 -17.89 4.28 15.81
CA THR A 119 -17.80 5.44 14.93
C THR A 119 -16.77 5.19 13.84
N ILE A 120 -15.63 4.60 14.19
CA ILE A 120 -14.58 4.19 13.25
C ILE A 120 -15.11 3.10 12.31
N GLY A 121 -15.82 2.11 12.84
CA GLY A 121 -16.43 1.05 12.03
C GLY A 121 -17.37 1.59 10.97
N LYS A 122 -18.26 2.52 11.33
CA LYS A 122 -19.17 3.20 10.39
C LYS A 122 -18.42 4.00 9.34
N LEU A 123 -17.38 4.73 9.75
CA LEU A 123 -16.56 5.54 8.85
C LEU A 123 -15.84 4.67 7.79
N ILE A 124 -15.30 3.51 8.20
CA ILE A 124 -14.68 2.55 7.28
C ILE A 124 -15.72 2.01 6.29
N ALA A 125 -16.90 1.62 6.77
CA ALA A 125 -17.97 1.10 5.92
C ALA A 125 -18.46 2.15 4.90
N GLU A 126 -18.65 3.39 5.32
CA GLU A 126 -18.98 4.50 4.42
C GLU A 126 -17.88 4.76 3.37
N ALA A 127 -16.61 4.68 3.77
CA ALA A 127 -15.50 4.85 2.85
C ALA A 127 -15.47 3.72 1.81
N MET A 128 -15.67 2.47 2.23
CA MET A 128 -15.75 1.31 1.33
C MET A 128 -16.94 1.39 0.36
N GLU A 129 -18.08 1.87 0.82
CA GLU A 129 -19.26 2.05 -0.03
C GLU A 129 -19.04 3.11 -1.12
N LYS A 130 -18.36 4.21 -0.77
CA LYS A 130 -18.10 5.33 -1.70
C LYS A 130 -17.15 4.98 -2.85
N VAL A 131 -16.17 4.12 -2.62
CA VAL A 131 -15.13 3.81 -3.63
C VAL A 131 -15.34 2.48 -4.37
N SER A 132 -16.49 1.84 -4.22
CA SER A 132 -16.76 0.51 -4.77
C SER A 132 -15.85 -0.60 -4.21
N HIS A 133 -16.12 -1.86 -4.59
CA HIS A 133 -15.46 -3.05 -4.03
C HIS A 133 -13.93 -3.08 -4.25
N ASP A 134 -13.46 -2.54 -5.37
CA ASP A 134 -12.04 -2.49 -5.75
C ASP A 134 -11.39 -1.13 -5.44
N GLY A 135 -12.10 -0.27 -4.70
CA GLY A 135 -11.65 1.09 -4.43
C GLY A 135 -10.56 1.17 -3.38
N VAL A 136 -9.72 2.16 -3.51
CA VAL A 136 -8.59 2.40 -2.63
C VAL A 136 -9.02 3.28 -1.45
N ILE A 137 -8.65 2.87 -0.24
CA ILE A 137 -8.84 3.68 0.97
C ILE A 137 -7.48 3.91 1.59
N THR A 138 -7.14 5.17 1.85
CA THR A 138 -5.91 5.57 2.56
C THR A 138 -6.27 6.25 3.88
N VAL A 139 -5.37 6.15 4.85
CA VAL A 139 -5.50 6.80 6.16
C VAL A 139 -4.47 7.90 6.26
N GLU A 140 -4.91 9.12 6.51
CA GLU A 140 -4.05 10.29 6.60
C GLU A 140 -4.37 11.14 7.83
N GLU A 141 -3.42 11.95 8.25
CA GLU A 141 -3.62 12.88 9.36
C GLU A 141 -4.51 14.05 8.94
N SER A 142 -5.47 14.39 9.80
CA SER A 142 -6.29 15.59 9.66
C SER A 142 -5.55 16.81 10.20
N LYS A 143 -5.80 17.97 9.60
CA LYS A 143 -5.36 19.25 10.16
C LYS A 143 -6.27 19.76 11.27
N THR A 144 -7.38 19.07 11.50
CA THR A 144 -8.39 19.41 12.52
C THR A 144 -8.51 18.27 13.53
N ALA A 145 -9.19 18.50 14.65
CA ALA A 145 -9.47 17.45 15.64
C ALA A 145 -10.52 16.42 15.17
N GLU A 146 -11.20 16.68 14.06
CA GLU A 146 -12.26 15.81 13.54
C GLU A 146 -11.71 14.68 12.67
N THR A 147 -12.33 13.50 12.80
CA THR A 147 -12.06 12.35 11.93
C THR A 147 -13.22 12.21 10.94
N TYR A 148 -12.91 12.18 9.65
CA TYR A 148 -13.90 12.12 8.57
C TYR A 148 -13.37 11.40 7.34
N SER A 149 -14.25 11.03 6.41
CA SER A 149 -13.87 10.44 5.12
C SER A 149 -14.22 11.36 3.96
N GLU A 150 -13.32 11.49 3.01
CA GLU A 150 -13.53 12.18 1.75
C GLU A 150 -13.11 11.28 0.57
N VAL A 151 -13.67 11.54 -0.61
CA VAL A 151 -13.27 10.85 -1.85
C VAL A 151 -12.63 11.88 -2.78
N VAL A 152 -11.48 11.54 -3.31
CA VAL A 152 -10.73 12.38 -4.23
C VAL A 152 -10.41 11.61 -5.51
N GLU A 153 -10.07 12.34 -6.57
CA GLU A 153 -9.56 11.75 -7.79
C GLU A 153 -8.24 11.02 -7.50
N GLY A 154 -8.11 9.80 -8.00
CA GLY A 154 -6.91 9.02 -7.75
C GLY A 154 -6.97 7.62 -8.34
N MET A 155 -5.85 6.92 -8.31
CA MET A 155 -5.78 5.53 -8.77
C MET A 155 -4.71 4.72 -8.05
N GLN A 156 -4.91 3.41 -8.03
CA GLN A 156 -3.89 2.43 -7.59
C GLN A 156 -3.51 1.52 -8.75
N PHE A 157 -2.25 1.12 -8.77
CA PHE A 157 -1.78 0.04 -9.63
C PHE A 157 -0.75 -0.86 -8.93
N ASP A 158 -0.67 -2.12 -9.38
CA ASP A 158 0.08 -3.20 -8.73
C ASP A 158 1.54 -3.19 -9.19
N ARG A 159 2.25 -2.12 -8.89
CA ARG A 159 3.70 -1.95 -9.05
C ARG A 159 4.24 -1.13 -7.89
N GLY A 160 5.22 -1.67 -7.19
CA GLY A 160 5.91 -0.99 -6.11
C GLY A 160 7.22 -0.34 -6.56
N TYR A 161 7.98 0.16 -5.60
CA TYR A 161 9.28 0.78 -5.87
C TYR A 161 10.29 -0.21 -6.47
N ILE A 162 11.14 0.28 -7.36
CA ILE A 162 12.17 -0.55 -8.02
C ILE A 162 13.28 -0.95 -7.03
N ALA A 163 13.57 -0.11 -6.04
CA ALA A 163 14.61 -0.38 -5.05
C ALA A 163 14.16 0.04 -3.64
N PRO A 164 14.43 -0.79 -2.60
CA PRO A 164 14.08 -0.47 -1.20
C PRO A 164 14.69 0.84 -0.69
N TYR A 165 15.81 1.28 -1.25
CA TYR A 165 16.46 2.55 -0.91
C TYR A 165 15.64 3.80 -1.27
N MET A 166 14.53 3.62 -2.00
CA MET A 166 13.62 4.70 -2.41
C MET A 166 12.53 5.02 -1.38
N VAL A 167 12.44 4.27 -0.28
CA VAL A 167 11.49 4.53 0.80
C VAL A 167 11.80 5.85 1.53
N THR A 168 10.77 6.48 2.07
CA THR A 168 10.88 7.65 2.94
C THR A 168 10.56 7.30 4.39
N ASP A 169 9.73 6.28 4.60
CA ASP A 169 9.42 5.67 5.88
C ASP A 169 10.01 4.26 5.92
N THR A 170 11.07 4.09 6.69
CA THR A 170 11.78 2.81 6.82
C THR A 170 11.07 1.83 7.76
N GLU A 171 10.19 2.32 8.65
CA GLU A 171 9.43 1.44 9.55
C GLU A 171 8.30 0.73 8.79
N LYS A 172 7.60 1.48 7.91
CA LYS A 172 6.53 0.94 7.05
C LYS A 172 7.03 0.43 5.70
N MET A 173 8.29 0.64 5.37
CA MET A 173 8.86 0.35 4.05
C MET A 173 8.05 0.99 2.92
N GLU A 174 7.69 2.26 3.09
CA GLU A 174 6.90 3.05 2.14
C GLU A 174 7.64 4.30 1.68
N ALA A 175 7.43 4.69 0.43
CA ALA A 175 7.80 6.00 -0.07
C ALA A 175 6.54 6.88 -0.12
N VAL A 176 6.53 7.97 0.64
CA VAL A 176 5.45 8.96 0.65
C VAL A 176 5.98 10.26 0.05
N LEU A 177 5.42 10.63 -1.09
CA LEU A 177 5.78 11.83 -1.85
C LEU A 177 4.60 12.81 -1.78
N ASP A 178 4.69 13.85 -0.95
CA ASP A 178 3.70 14.93 -0.91
C ASP A 178 4.05 15.99 -1.95
N ASP A 179 3.06 16.61 -2.58
CA ASP A 179 3.19 17.55 -3.71
C ASP A 179 4.08 16.97 -4.82
N ALA A 180 3.72 15.76 -5.25
CA ALA A 180 4.53 14.98 -6.16
C ALA A 180 4.42 15.47 -7.60
N ALA A 181 5.56 15.64 -8.25
CA ALA A 181 5.67 15.69 -9.71
C ALA A 181 5.80 14.25 -10.25
N ILE A 182 5.19 13.95 -11.38
CA ILE A 182 5.12 12.60 -11.93
C ILE A 182 5.61 12.59 -13.37
N LEU A 183 6.74 11.93 -13.60
CA LEU A 183 7.25 11.67 -14.95
C LEU A 183 6.68 10.33 -15.44
N ILE A 184 5.99 10.36 -16.58
CA ILE A 184 5.31 9.20 -17.16
C ILE A 184 5.94 8.87 -18.50
N THR A 185 6.50 7.67 -18.65
CA THR A 185 7.11 7.22 -19.91
C THR A 185 6.92 5.73 -20.16
N ASP A 186 6.81 5.34 -21.41
CA ASP A 186 6.82 3.94 -21.83
C ASP A 186 8.24 3.41 -22.11
N LYS A 187 9.25 4.27 -21.96
CA LYS A 187 10.65 3.93 -22.21
C LYS A 187 11.30 3.24 -21.02
N LYS A 188 12.29 2.41 -21.31
CA LYS A 188 13.26 1.92 -20.35
C LYS A 188 14.38 2.94 -20.17
N ILE A 189 14.70 3.27 -18.93
CA ILE A 189 15.69 4.28 -18.59
C ILE A 189 16.93 3.58 -18.02
N SER A 190 18.03 3.60 -18.77
CA SER A 190 19.31 3.01 -18.36
C SER A 190 20.40 4.07 -18.18
N SER A 191 20.30 5.21 -18.84
CA SER A 191 21.28 6.31 -18.77
C SER A 191 20.70 7.51 -18.04
N ILE A 192 21.44 8.01 -17.05
CA ILE A 192 21.05 9.23 -16.31
C ILE A 192 21.05 10.47 -17.23
N GLN A 193 21.82 10.46 -18.29
CA GLN A 193 21.94 11.57 -19.26
C GLN A 193 20.58 11.94 -19.87
N GLU A 194 19.69 10.97 -20.05
CA GLU A 194 18.36 11.19 -20.59
C GLU A 194 17.44 11.95 -19.63
N LEU A 195 17.70 11.84 -18.33
CA LEU A 195 16.90 12.48 -17.28
C LEU A 195 17.47 13.82 -16.80
N LEU A 196 18.74 14.14 -17.07
CA LEU A 196 19.40 15.31 -16.50
C LEU A 196 18.59 16.61 -16.66
N PRO A 197 18.05 16.94 -17.87
CA PRO A 197 17.33 18.20 -18.04
C PRO A 197 16.09 18.33 -17.17
N ILE A 198 15.35 17.23 -16.96
CA ILE A 198 14.15 17.25 -16.14
C ILE A 198 14.50 17.19 -14.64
N LEU A 199 15.54 16.43 -14.26
CA LEU A 199 15.98 16.37 -12.88
C LEU A 199 16.49 17.72 -12.35
N GLU A 200 17.19 18.50 -13.17
CA GLU A 200 17.63 19.85 -12.80
C GLU A 200 16.44 20.77 -12.52
N GLN A 201 15.39 20.72 -13.34
CA GLN A 201 14.17 21.49 -13.12
C GLN A 201 13.42 21.07 -11.84
N VAL A 202 13.33 19.74 -11.59
CA VAL A 202 12.71 19.19 -10.37
C VAL A 202 13.47 19.60 -9.13
N VAL A 203 14.80 19.51 -9.13
CA VAL A 203 15.64 19.93 -8.00
C VAL A 203 15.47 21.43 -7.73
N GLN A 204 15.45 22.27 -8.77
CA GLN A 204 15.23 23.73 -8.64
C GLN A 204 13.86 24.06 -8.06
N SER A 205 12.81 23.29 -8.40
CA SER A 205 11.46 23.49 -7.87
C SER A 205 11.28 22.95 -6.46
N GLY A 206 12.20 22.12 -5.95
CA GLY A 206 12.11 21.45 -4.64
C GLY A 206 11.03 20.40 -4.54
N LYS A 207 10.38 20.00 -5.66
CA LYS A 207 9.32 18.99 -5.67
C LYS A 207 9.87 17.58 -5.52
N LYS A 208 9.06 16.69 -4.97
CA LYS A 208 9.32 15.26 -4.94
C LYS A 208 8.93 14.65 -6.28
N LEU A 209 9.69 13.69 -6.79
CA LEU A 209 9.51 13.11 -8.11
C LEU A 209 9.12 11.64 -8.05
N LEU A 210 8.01 11.27 -8.66
CA LEU A 210 7.71 9.90 -9.05
C LEU A 210 8.12 9.70 -10.50
N ILE A 211 8.88 8.63 -10.80
CA ILE A 211 9.17 8.20 -12.18
C ILE A 211 8.42 6.91 -12.45
N VAL A 212 7.49 6.96 -13.40
CA VAL A 212 6.78 5.77 -13.91
C VAL A 212 7.36 5.47 -15.30
N ALA A 213 8.10 4.38 -15.41
CA ALA A 213 8.79 3.99 -16.63
C ALA A 213 8.62 2.49 -16.91
N GLU A 214 8.92 2.03 -18.12
CA GLU A 214 8.96 0.59 -18.40
C GLU A 214 9.89 -0.13 -17.43
N ASP A 215 11.09 0.39 -17.25
CA ASP A 215 12.06 0.01 -16.24
C ASP A 215 13.06 1.14 -15.98
N VAL A 216 13.69 1.15 -14.81
CA VAL A 216 14.82 2.04 -14.51
C VAL A 216 15.95 1.17 -13.99
N GLU A 217 17.09 1.17 -14.69
CA GLU A 217 18.21 0.28 -14.35
C GLU A 217 19.56 0.94 -14.56
N GLY A 218 20.63 0.19 -14.30
CA GLY A 218 22.02 0.55 -14.59
C GLY A 218 22.47 1.84 -13.94
N ASP A 219 23.09 2.72 -14.74
CA ASP A 219 23.65 3.98 -14.28
C ASP A 219 22.54 4.97 -13.80
N ALA A 220 21.41 4.99 -14.47
CA ALA A 220 20.29 5.83 -14.08
C ALA A 220 19.79 5.50 -12.67
N LEU A 221 19.51 4.22 -12.39
CA LEU A 221 19.03 3.77 -11.08
C LEU A 221 20.05 4.08 -9.99
N SER A 222 21.32 3.74 -10.21
CA SER A 222 22.39 3.94 -9.24
C SER A 222 22.55 5.41 -8.88
N THR A 223 22.53 6.29 -9.88
CA THR A 223 22.68 7.74 -9.69
C THR A 223 21.47 8.33 -8.94
N LEU A 224 20.25 7.90 -9.27
CA LEU A 224 19.04 8.34 -8.57
C LEU A 224 19.07 7.93 -7.09
N ILE A 225 19.45 6.68 -6.78
CA ILE A 225 19.59 6.19 -5.41
C ILE A 225 20.64 7.00 -4.64
N VAL A 226 21.83 7.22 -5.21
CA VAL A 226 22.89 7.99 -4.55
C VAL A 226 22.43 9.41 -4.22
N ASN A 227 21.77 10.09 -5.17
CA ASN A 227 21.28 11.46 -4.94
C ASN A 227 20.13 11.51 -3.91
N LYS A 228 19.26 10.50 -3.88
CA LYS A 228 18.25 10.37 -2.84
C LYS A 228 18.88 10.18 -1.46
N LEU A 229 19.85 9.26 -1.32
CA LEU A 229 20.53 9.01 -0.04
C LEU A 229 21.32 10.24 0.45
N ARG A 230 21.80 11.06 -0.47
CA ARG A 230 22.43 12.35 -0.14
C ARG A 230 21.43 13.46 0.22
N GLY A 231 20.14 13.24 0.02
CA GLY A 231 19.09 14.24 0.26
C GLY A 231 19.02 15.36 -0.78
N THR A 232 19.75 15.24 -1.89
CA THR A 232 19.74 16.23 -2.98
C THR A 232 18.53 16.09 -3.90
N LEU A 233 17.93 14.90 -3.97
CA LEU A 233 16.76 14.61 -4.80
C LEU A 233 15.80 13.67 -4.04
N ASN A 234 14.55 14.07 -3.91
CA ASN A 234 13.49 13.20 -3.42
C ASN A 234 12.81 12.48 -4.60
N VAL A 235 13.19 11.24 -4.85
CA VAL A 235 12.70 10.46 -5.99
C VAL A 235 12.28 9.06 -5.58
N CYS A 236 11.23 8.56 -6.24
CA CYS A 236 10.85 7.14 -6.25
C CYS A 236 10.61 6.71 -7.68
N CYS A 237 11.08 5.52 -8.05
CA CYS A 237 10.89 4.94 -9.37
C CYS A 237 10.04 3.69 -9.25
N VAL A 238 9.06 3.57 -10.14
CA VAL A 238 8.17 2.41 -10.24
C VAL A 238 8.07 1.94 -11.68
N LYS A 239 7.82 0.65 -11.86
CA LYS A 239 7.57 0.12 -13.20
C LYS A 239 6.16 0.46 -13.66
N ALA A 240 6.02 0.83 -14.92
CA ALA A 240 4.72 1.04 -15.54
C ALA A 240 3.88 -0.25 -15.49
N PRO A 241 2.59 -0.16 -15.13
CA PRO A 241 1.72 -1.33 -15.10
C PRO A 241 1.35 -1.80 -16.51
N GLY A 242 1.05 -3.09 -16.63
CA GLY A 242 0.68 -3.70 -17.91
C GLY A 242 1.86 -3.97 -18.83
N PHE A 243 1.53 -4.44 -20.05
CA PHE A 243 2.50 -4.76 -21.12
C PHE A 243 1.94 -4.32 -22.48
N GLY A 244 2.81 -3.99 -23.43
CA GLY A 244 2.43 -3.62 -24.80
C GLY A 244 1.44 -2.46 -24.84
N ASP A 245 0.40 -2.57 -25.67
CA ASP A 245 -0.58 -1.50 -25.86
C ASP A 245 -1.39 -1.20 -24.57
N ARG A 246 -1.61 -2.19 -23.70
CA ARG A 246 -2.26 -1.96 -22.41
C ARG A 246 -1.44 -1.06 -21.50
N ARG A 247 -0.10 -1.19 -21.51
CA ARG A 247 0.77 -0.28 -20.78
C ARG A 247 0.59 1.15 -21.26
N LYS A 248 0.58 1.37 -22.58
CA LYS A 248 0.38 2.70 -23.17
C LYS A 248 -0.94 3.33 -22.74
N GLU A 249 -2.01 2.53 -22.76
CA GLU A 249 -3.32 2.97 -22.33
C GLU A 249 -3.38 3.33 -20.83
N MET A 250 -2.74 2.52 -19.98
CA MET A 250 -2.66 2.81 -18.53
C MET A 250 -1.81 4.04 -18.23
N LEU A 251 -0.71 4.25 -18.96
CA LEU A 251 0.10 5.46 -18.84
C LEU A 251 -0.69 6.70 -19.29
N GLN A 252 -1.52 6.57 -20.33
CA GLN A 252 -2.41 7.65 -20.76
C GLN A 252 -3.49 7.96 -19.71
N ASP A 253 -4.04 6.95 -19.05
CA ASP A 253 -5.00 7.14 -17.96
C ASP A 253 -4.34 7.90 -16.79
N MET A 254 -3.08 7.54 -16.43
CA MET A 254 -2.32 8.28 -15.42
C MET A 254 -2.05 9.72 -15.84
N ALA A 255 -1.70 9.95 -17.10
CA ALA A 255 -1.46 11.30 -17.62
C ALA A 255 -2.71 12.18 -17.54
N VAL A 256 -3.87 11.64 -17.91
CA VAL A 256 -5.17 12.33 -17.78
C VAL A 256 -5.49 12.61 -16.30
N LEU A 257 -5.28 11.64 -15.42
CA LEU A 257 -5.55 11.79 -13.99
C LEU A 257 -4.68 12.87 -13.33
N THR A 258 -3.41 12.97 -13.74
CA THR A 258 -2.42 13.83 -13.10
C THR A 258 -2.16 15.15 -13.85
N GLY A 259 -2.79 15.33 -15.03
CA GLY A 259 -2.58 16.48 -15.88
C GLY A 259 -1.21 16.51 -16.55
N GLY A 260 -0.55 15.34 -16.67
CA GLY A 260 0.76 15.21 -17.30
C GLY A 260 0.69 14.76 -18.76
N THR A 261 1.87 14.56 -19.34
CA THR A 261 2.05 14.06 -20.70
C THR A 261 2.85 12.78 -20.69
N VAL A 262 2.42 11.77 -21.46
CA VAL A 262 3.21 10.53 -21.63
C VAL A 262 4.39 10.84 -22.56
N ILE A 263 5.61 10.66 -22.05
CA ILE A 263 6.84 10.80 -22.83
C ILE A 263 7.08 9.47 -23.57
N SER A 264 6.74 9.45 -24.85
CA SER A 264 6.85 8.27 -25.72
C SER A 264 7.34 8.66 -27.10
N SER A 265 8.24 7.85 -27.67
CA SER A 265 8.69 8.08 -29.06
C SER A 265 7.57 7.94 -30.07
N ASP A 266 6.56 7.08 -29.78
CA ASP A 266 5.39 6.93 -30.64
C ASP A 266 4.54 8.21 -30.70
N LEU A 267 4.61 9.04 -29.66
CA LEU A 267 3.96 10.34 -29.56
C LEU A 267 4.89 11.50 -29.99
N GLY A 268 6.12 11.20 -30.39
CA GLY A 268 7.10 12.20 -30.82
C GLY A 268 7.87 12.86 -29.69
N TYR A 269 7.82 12.35 -28.47
CA TYR A 269 8.53 12.91 -27.31
C TYR A 269 9.77 12.11 -26.94
N GLU A 270 10.86 12.81 -26.64
CA GLU A 270 12.10 12.22 -26.12
C GLU A 270 12.34 12.65 -24.67
N LEU A 271 12.86 11.72 -23.82
CA LEU A 271 13.12 12.00 -22.40
C LEU A 271 14.06 13.19 -22.19
N LYS A 272 15.07 13.34 -23.05
CA LYS A 272 16.02 14.46 -23.00
C LYS A 272 15.39 15.83 -23.28
N GLU A 273 14.20 15.85 -23.88
CA GLU A 273 13.44 17.05 -24.22
C GLU A 273 12.28 17.31 -23.25
N ALA A 274 12.15 16.45 -22.22
CA ALA A 274 11.12 16.59 -21.21
C ALA A 274 11.30 17.86 -20.38
N THR A 275 10.21 18.57 -20.19
CA THR A 275 10.13 19.81 -19.42
C THR A 275 9.18 19.69 -18.24
N ALA A 276 9.28 20.60 -17.28
CA ALA A 276 8.48 20.54 -16.04
C ALA A 276 6.96 20.64 -16.28
N ASP A 277 6.54 21.28 -17.35
CA ASP A 277 5.13 21.41 -17.76
C ASP A 277 4.56 20.10 -18.34
N MET A 278 5.40 19.15 -18.73
CA MET A 278 4.98 17.80 -19.14
C MET A 278 4.77 16.86 -17.95
N LEU A 279 5.24 17.23 -16.76
CA LEU A 279 5.07 16.41 -15.57
C LEU A 279 3.61 16.45 -15.09
N GLY A 280 3.07 15.27 -14.75
CA GLY A 280 1.84 15.20 -13.99
C GLY A 280 2.07 15.66 -12.54
N HIS A 281 0.99 15.97 -11.83
CA HIS A 281 1.02 16.37 -10.45
C HIS A 281 -0.04 15.62 -9.64
N ALA A 282 0.29 15.33 -8.38
CA ALA A 282 -0.64 14.81 -7.41
C ALA A 282 -0.33 15.37 -6.02
N ARG A 283 -1.36 15.53 -5.19
CA ARG A 283 -1.19 15.98 -3.80
C ARG A 283 -0.30 15.02 -3.02
N GLN A 284 -0.47 13.71 -3.21
CA GLN A 284 0.37 12.70 -2.58
C GLN A 284 0.50 11.46 -3.46
N VAL A 285 1.67 10.83 -3.41
CA VAL A 285 1.88 9.48 -3.94
C VAL A 285 2.42 8.59 -2.84
N LYS A 286 1.82 7.41 -2.66
CA LYS A 286 2.29 6.37 -1.73
C LYS A 286 2.75 5.15 -2.52
N VAL A 287 3.95 4.68 -2.24
CA VAL A 287 4.53 3.52 -2.91
C VAL A 287 5.07 2.55 -1.88
N ASN A 288 4.57 1.34 -1.89
CA ASN A 288 5.15 0.23 -1.13
C ASN A 288 5.90 -0.75 -2.06
N LYS A 289 6.23 -1.94 -1.57
CA LYS A 289 6.95 -2.95 -2.38
C LYS A 289 6.13 -3.50 -3.55
N ASP A 290 4.80 -3.46 -3.45
CA ASP A 290 3.89 -4.14 -4.39
C ASP A 290 2.98 -3.18 -5.15
N THR A 291 2.64 -2.03 -4.56
CA THR A 291 1.62 -1.11 -5.09
C THR A 291 2.06 0.34 -5.09
N THR A 292 1.47 1.11 -5.99
CA THR A 292 1.56 2.57 -6.06
C THR A 292 0.15 3.17 -6.04
N ILE A 293 -0.07 4.15 -5.17
CA ILE A 293 -1.32 4.89 -5.04
C ILE A 293 -1.04 6.36 -5.36
N ILE A 294 -1.75 6.89 -6.34
CA ILE A 294 -1.78 8.32 -6.69
C ILE A 294 -3.04 8.90 -6.06
N VAL A 295 -2.89 9.90 -5.21
CA VAL A 295 -3.98 10.51 -4.44
C VAL A 295 -4.12 11.96 -4.86
N ASP A 296 -5.34 12.35 -5.24
CA ASP A 296 -5.70 13.71 -5.61
C ASP A 296 -4.81 14.23 -6.76
N GLY A 297 -4.98 13.59 -7.92
CA GLY A 297 -4.31 13.98 -9.15
C GLY A 297 -4.82 15.33 -9.66
N SER A 298 -3.93 16.14 -10.21
CA SER A 298 -4.24 17.49 -10.69
C SER A 298 -4.78 17.54 -12.13
N GLY A 299 -5.29 16.42 -12.66
CA GLY A 299 -5.93 16.36 -13.97
C GLY A 299 -7.23 17.14 -14.03
N GLU A 300 -7.58 17.59 -15.21
CA GLU A 300 -8.84 18.31 -15.44
C GLU A 300 -10.02 17.34 -15.27
N ALA A 301 -10.97 17.65 -14.40
CA ALA A 301 -12.13 16.79 -14.09
C ALA A 301 -12.96 16.43 -15.34
N GLN A 302 -13.04 17.34 -16.33
CA GLN A 302 -13.73 17.03 -17.58
C GLN A 302 -12.95 16.01 -18.42
N ALA A 303 -11.63 16.14 -18.51
CA ALA A 303 -10.78 15.19 -19.23
C ALA A 303 -10.85 13.78 -18.62
N ILE A 304 -10.91 13.67 -17.30
CA ILE A 304 -11.09 12.41 -16.59
C ILE A 304 -12.46 11.79 -16.94
N LYS A 305 -13.55 12.58 -16.90
CA LYS A 305 -14.90 12.12 -17.29
C LYS A 305 -14.96 11.64 -18.74
N ASP A 306 -14.35 12.38 -19.65
CA ASP A 306 -14.30 12.02 -21.06
C ASP A 306 -13.51 10.73 -21.27
N ARG A 307 -12.42 10.53 -20.53
CA ARG A 307 -11.64 9.29 -20.57
C ARG A 307 -12.43 8.10 -20.01
N VAL A 308 -13.14 8.28 -18.92
CA VAL A 308 -14.06 7.27 -18.36
C VAL A 308 -15.16 6.90 -19.37
N ALA A 309 -15.77 7.89 -20.05
CA ALA A 309 -16.77 7.64 -21.08
C ALA A 309 -16.18 6.87 -22.27
N GLN A 310 -14.97 7.18 -22.69
CA GLN A 310 -14.25 6.46 -23.74
C GLN A 310 -14.03 5.00 -23.40
N ILE A 311 -13.57 4.70 -22.16
CA ILE A 311 -13.36 3.32 -21.69
C ILE A 311 -14.70 2.56 -21.66
N ARG A 312 -15.80 3.18 -21.19
CA ARG A 312 -17.13 2.57 -21.21
C ARG A 312 -17.58 2.20 -22.61
N SER A 313 -17.39 3.09 -23.58
CA SER A 313 -17.70 2.80 -24.98
C SER A 313 -16.85 1.64 -25.54
N GLN A 314 -15.59 1.53 -25.14
CA GLN A 314 -14.74 0.39 -25.52
C GLN A 314 -15.25 -0.93 -24.92
N ILE A 315 -15.74 -0.92 -23.65
CA ILE A 315 -16.35 -2.10 -23.01
C ILE A 315 -17.60 -2.57 -23.78
N GLU A 316 -18.42 -1.64 -24.22
CA GLU A 316 -19.63 -1.97 -25.00
C GLU A 316 -19.30 -2.49 -26.41
N ALA A 317 -18.24 -1.95 -27.04
CA ALA A 317 -17.86 -2.31 -28.40
C ALA A 317 -17.05 -3.63 -28.48
N THR A 318 -16.39 -4.06 -27.41
CA THR A 318 -15.54 -5.26 -27.47
C THR A 318 -16.37 -6.55 -27.48
N THR A 319 -15.96 -7.49 -28.34
CA THR A 319 -16.53 -8.84 -28.41
C THR A 319 -15.74 -9.88 -27.62
N SER A 320 -14.56 -9.53 -27.13
CA SER A 320 -13.67 -10.37 -26.34
C SER A 320 -14.02 -10.25 -24.86
N ASP A 321 -14.37 -11.33 -24.21
CA ASP A 321 -14.66 -11.34 -22.76
C ASP A 321 -13.43 -10.99 -21.95
N TYR A 322 -12.24 -11.43 -22.38
CA TYR A 322 -10.99 -11.09 -21.75
C TYR A 322 -10.65 -9.60 -21.85
N ASP A 323 -10.86 -8.98 -23.03
CA ASP A 323 -10.61 -7.54 -23.18
C ASP A 323 -11.65 -6.72 -22.41
N ARG A 324 -12.90 -7.20 -22.36
CA ARG A 324 -13.97 -6.61 -21.55
C ARG A 324 -13.58 -6.57 -20.07
N GLU A 325 -13.10 -7.69 -19.50
CA GLU A 325 -12.63 -7.78 -18.14
C GLU A 325 -11.50 -6.77 -17.86
N LYS A 326 -10.50 -6.71 -18.74
CA LYS A 326 -9.37 -5.79 -18.59
C LYS A 326 -9.73 -4.31 -18.75
N LEU A 327 -10.71 -4.00 -19.58
CA LEU A 327 -11.28 -2.65 -19.68
C LEU A 327 -12.08 -2.28 -18.42
N GLN A 328 -12.82 -3.23 -17.85
CA GLN A 328 -13.54 -3.04 -16.59
C GLN A 328 -12.59 -2.78 -15.42
N GLU A 329 -11.49 -3.55 -15.29
CA GLU A 329 -10.44 -3.29 -14.30
C GLU A 329 -9.86 -1.88 -14.45
N ARG A 330 -9.58 -1.45 -15.67
CA ARG A 330 -9.05 -0.12 -15.97
C ARG A 330 -10.05 0.98 -15.64
N LEU A 331 -11.33 0.76 -15.97
CA LEU A 331 -12.42 1.68 -15.61
C LEU A 331 -12.54 1.82 -14.10
N ALA A 332 -12.52 0.72 -13.36
CA ALA A 332 -12.61 0.72 -11.90
C ALA A 332 -11.46 1.52 -11.27
N LYS A 333 -10.22 1.35 -11.77
CA LYS A 333 -9.04 2.09 -11.29
C LYS A 333 -9.12 3.60 -11.55
N LEU A 334 -9.69 4.03 -12.67
CA LEU A 334 -9.78 5.46 -13.01
C LEU A 334 -11.03 6.12 -12.42
N ALA A 335 -12.17 5.44 -12.43
CA ALA A 335 -13.47 5.99 -12.02
C ALA A 335 -13.76 5.82 -10.52
N GLY A 336 -13.07 4.89 -9.84
CA GLY A 336 -13.31 4.57 -8.43
C GLY A 336 -12.82 5.64 -7.45
N GLY A 337 -11.85 6.46 -7.84
CA GLY A 337 -11.22 7.43 -6.95
C GLY A 337 -10.45 6.78 -5.80
N VAL A 338 -10.05 7.59 -4.84
CA VAL A 338 -9.42 7.18 -3.58
C VAL A 338 -10.21 7.76 -2.41
N ALA A 339 -10.70 6.92 -1.51
CA ALA A 339 -11.24 7.40 -0.25
C ALA A 339 -10.09 7.69 0.72
N ILE A 340 -10.16 8.82 1.40
CA ILE A 340 -9.19 9.23 2.40
C ILE A 340 -9.92 9.29 3.74
N ILE A 341 -9.47 8.51 4.71
CA ILE A 341 -9.89 8.67 6.10
C ILE A 341 -8.93 9.65 6.76
N ARG A 342 -9.44 10.85 7.03
CA ARG A 342 -8.72 11.91 7.75
C ARG A 342 -8.86 11.68 9.24
N VAL A 343 -7.75 11.41 9.92
CA VAL A 343 -7.72 11.12 11.36
C VAL A 343 -7.36 12.38 12.13
N GLY A 344 -8.29 12.85 12.95
CA GLY A 344 -8.09 13.98 13.85
C GLY A 344 -8.13 13.56 15.31
N ALA A 345 -7.32 14.24 16.14
CA ALA A 345 -7.30 14.10 17.57
C ALA A 345 -6.81 15.40 18.23
N ALA A 346 -6.95 15.49 19.55
CA ALA A 346 -6.52 16.66 20.30
C ALA A 346 -5.00 16.76 20.48
N THR A 347 -4.29 15.63 20.44
CA THR A 347 -2.83 15.53 20.58
C THR A 347 -2.21 14.67 19.50
N GLU A 348 -0.95 14.91 19.20
CA GLU A 348 -0.18 14.14 18.21
C GLU A 348 -0.08 12.65 18.58
N SER A 349 0.11 12.35 19.87
CA SER A 349 0.20 10.96 20.35
C SER A 349 -1.12 10.21 20.18
N GLU A 350 -2.25 10.85 20.48
CA GLU A 350 -3.58 10.30 20.27
C GLU A 350 -3.90 10.11 18.80
N MET A 351 -3.50 11.06 17.96
CA MET A 351 -3.69 11.00 16.52
C MET A 351 -2.93 9.81 15.91
N LYS A 352 -1.66 9.62 16.31
CA LYS A 352 -0.85 8.47 15.85
C LYS A 352 -1.46 7.13 16.28
N GLU A 353 -1.89 7.01 17.54
CA GLU A 353 -2.54 5.79 18.04
C GLU A 353 -3.84 5.51 17.27
N LYS A 354 -4.69 6.52 17.12
CA LYS A 354 -5.96 6.40 16.40
C LYS A 354 -5.76 6.05 14.92
N LYS A 355 -4.71 6.60 14.29
CA LYS A 355 -4.35 6.29 12.90
C LYS A 355 -3.98 4.83 12.74
N LEU A 356 -3.09 4.29 13.58
CA LEU A 356 -2.69 2.88 13.55
C LEU A 356 -3.91 1.97 13.73
N ARG A 357 -4.77 2.26 14.70
CA ARG A 357 -5.99 1.51 14.98
C ARG A 357 -6.98 1.52 13.81
N ILE A 358 -7.10 2.64 13.09
CA ILE A 358 -7.93 2.73 11.88
C ILE A 358 -7.29 1.95 10.72
N GLU A 359 -5.96 2.00 10.55
CA GLU A 359 -5.24 1.23 9.54
C GLU A 359 -5.44 -0.28 9.76
N ASP A 360 -5.32 -0.76 11.00
CA ASP A 360 -5.55 -2.17 11.37
C ASP A 360 -7.00 -2.58 11.09
N ALA A 361 -7.97 -1.77 11.53
CA ALA A 361 -9.39 -2.04 11.32
C ALA A 361 -9.76 -2.05 9.83
N LEU A 362 -9.17 -1.18 9.02
CA LEU A 362 -9.37 -1.17 7.57
C LEU A 362 -8.85 -2.44 6.91
N ASN A 363 -7.65 -2.88 7.28
CA ASN A 363 -7.04 -4.10 6.74
C ASN A 363 -7.82 -5.36 7.18
N ALA A 364 -8.21 -5.42 8.45
CA ALA A 364 -9.06 -6.50 8.98
C ALA A 364 -10.41 -6.56 8.26
N THR A 365 -11.01 -5.40 7.97
CA THR A 365 -12.29 -5.31 7.26
C THR A 365 -12.15 -5.79 5.82
N ARG A 366 -11.08 -5.43 5.11
CA ARG A 366 -10.79 -5.94 3.76
C ARG A 366 -10.64 -7.45 3.76
N ALA A 367 -9.82 -8.00 4.65
CA ALA A 367 -9.64 -9.44 4.79
C ALA A 367 -10.96 -10.17 5.11
N ALA A 368 -11.82 -9.58 5.94
CA ALA A 368 -13.13 -10.14 6.27
C ALA A 368 -14.11 -10.12 5.09
N VAL A 369 -14.07 -9.09 4.26
CA VAL A 369 -14.90 -9.01 3.04
C VAL A 369 -14.46 -10.07 2.02
N GLU A 370 -13.15 -10.31 1.90
CA GLU A 370 -12.59 -11.29 0.95
C GLU A 370 -12.82 -12.74 1.41
N GLU A 371 -12.56 -13.05 2.69
CA GLU A 371 -12.52 -14.43 3.20
C GLU A 371 -13.68 -14.78 4.16
N GLY A 372 -14.46 -13.81 4.59
CA GLY A 372 -15.51 -13.98 5.59
C GLY A 372 -15.00 -13.90 7.01
N ILE A 373 -15.91 -14.21 7.96
CA ILE A 373 -15.67 -14.18 9.41
C ILE A 373 -16.08 -15.47 10.08
N VAL A 374 -15.44 -15.81 11.18
CA VAL A 374 -15.82 -16.89 12.11
C VAL A 374 -16.11 -16.30 13.48
N ALA A 375 -16.93 -16.97 14.27
CA ALA A 375 -17.10 -16.61 15.68
C ALA A 375 -15.80 -16.81 16.44
N GLY A 376 -15.39 -15.80 17.25
CA GLY A 376 -14.24 -15.88 18.12
C GLY A 376 -14.52 -16.66 19.41
#